data_8d6f3bbb96b61a90ec977fa4d5e512c1
#
_entry.id   8d6f3bbb96b61a90ec977fa4d5e512c1
#
_cell.length_a   1.000
_cell.length_b   1.000
_cell.length_c   1.000
_cell.angle_alpha   90.00
_cell.angle_beta   90.00
_cell.angle_gamma   90.00
#
_symmetry.space_group_name_H-M   'P 1'
#
loop_
_entity.id
_entity.type
_entity.pdbx_description
1 polymer ?
#
loop_
_entity_poly.entity_id
_entity_poly.type
_entity_poly.pdbx_seq_one_letter_code
_entity_poly.pdbx_strand_id
1 'polypeptide(L)'
;MSGRLCLDLAGTKLWRRSLRTELLNSPSDMGRWMRQAELLDDPGPMDTRGLERVRRLREAIYVLVRAWPPGDDPSGAGFRDALAEVNDAARLPLPRHQLDVSGRLTRTGGVDEVLGAVARDAVDLLSSAQFGKTKECANPDCTRLFVDVSRSGARRWCGMAECGNKHKAASYRKRKKQQTVMET
;
A
#
# COMPACT_ATOMS: atom_id res chain seq x y z
N MET A 1 -6.41 5.87 3.31
CA MET A 1 -6.19 4.42 3.51
C MET A 1 -6.59 3.68 2.25
N SER A 2 -5.81 2.69 1.85
CA SER A 2 -6.02 1.90 0.62
C SER A 2 -7.12 0.84 0.78
N GLY A 3 -7.55 0.56 2.00
CA GLY A 3 -8.52 -0.48 2.36
C GLY A 3 -7.89 -1.84 2.70
N ARG A 4 -6.56 -1.98 2.57
CA ARG A 4 -5.80 -3.19 2.92
C ARG A 4 -4.41 -2.81 3.42
N LEU A 5 -3.93 -3.53 4.43
CA LEU A 5 -2.65 -3.29 5.07
C LEU A 5 -1.47 -3.41 4.07
N CYS A 6 -1.47 -4.44 3.25
CA CYS A 6 -0.46 -4.67 2.22
C CYS A 6 -0.39 -3.53 1.18
N LEU A 7 -1.54 -2.95 0.83
CA LEU A 7 -1.60 -1.82 -0.08
C LEU A 7 -1.21 -0.50 0.61
N ASP A 8 -1.45 -0.36 1.91
CA ASP A 8 -0.96 0.77 2.69
C ASP A 8 0.58 0.74 2.75
N LEU A 9 1.21 -0.45 2.93
CA LEU A 9 2.66 -0.59 2.79
C LEU A 9 3.13 -0.26 1.37
N ALA A 10 2.49 -0.80 0.33
CA ALA A 10 2.82 -0.49 -1.07
C ALA A 10 2.77 1.01 -1.36
N GLY A 11 1.84 1.71 -0.70
CA GLY A 11 1.64 3.16 -0.78
C GLY A 11 2.71 4.01 -0.08
N THR A 12 3.66 3.43 0.65
CA THR A 12 4.78 4.17 1.25
C THR A 12 5.85 4.57 0.24
N LYS A 13 5.79 4.08 -0.99
CA LYS A 13 6.58 4.60 -2.12
C LYS A 13 5.63 5.22 -3.15
N LEU A 14 5.77 6.52 -3.33
CA LEU A 14 4.90 7.33 -4.17
C LEU A 14 5.54 7.63 -5.52
N TRP A 15 4.71 7.97 -6.49
CA TRP A 15 5.17 8.52 -7.78
C TRP A 15 6.25 7.65 -8.45
N ARG A 16 6.05 6.32 -8.48
CA ARG A 16 7.05 5.33 -8.93
C ARG A 16 7.49 5.55 -10.38
N ARG A 17 6.64 6.20 -11.20
CA ARG A 17 6.91 6.52 -12.60
C ARG A 17 7.63 7.85 -12.81
N SER A 18 7.70 8.69 -11.77
CA SER A 18 8.29 10.04 -11.85
C SER A 18 9.25 10.32 -10.69
N LEU A 19 8.81 10.99 -9.65
CA LEU A 19 9.64 11.48 -8.52
C LEU A 19 10.18 10.37 -7.61
N ARG A 20 9.58 9.18 -7.62
CA ARG A 20 9.97 8.01 -6.81
C ARG A 20 10.15 8.34 -5.32
N THR A 21 9.21 9.11 -4.76
CA THR A 21 9.27 9.57 -3.37
C THR A 21 9.16 8.40 -2.40
N GLU A 22 10.18 8.23 -1.56
CA GLU A 22 10.22 7.24 -0.50
C GLU A 22 9.71 7.86 0.81
N LEU A 23 8.82 7.18 1.53
CA LEU A 23 8.33 7.61 2.84
C LEU A 23 8.98 6.85 4.00
N LEU A 24 9.50 5.65 3.75
CA LEU A 24 10.26 4.88 4.71
C LEU A 24 11.76 5.12 4.51
N ASN A 25 12.28 6.31 4.82
CA ASN A 25 13.67 6.69 4.57
C ASN A 25 14.62 6.15 5.65
N SER A 26 14.12 5.94 6.86
CA SER A 26 14.90 5.54 8.02
C SER A 26 14.19 4.44 8.82
N PRO A 27 14.90 3.72 9.72
CA PRO A 27 14.28 2.83 10.69
C PRO A 27 13.21 3.52 11.55
N SER A 28 13.39 4.80 11.88
CA SER A 28 12.41 5.59 12.62
C SER A 28 11.11 5.81 11.84
N ASP A 29 11.20 6.02 10.52
CA ASP A 29 10.01 6.15 9.66
C ASP A 29 9.25 4.82 9.61
N MET A 30 9.97 3.70 9.51
CA MET A 30 9.40 2.36 9.58
C MET A 30 8.65 2.14 10.90
N GLY A 31 9.26 2.44 12.03
CA GLY A 31 8.62 2.33 13.36
C GLY A 31 7.37 3.22 13.48
N ARG A 32 7.43 4.43 12.94
CA ARG A 32 6.27 5.34 12.89
C ARG A 32 5.13 4.75 12.05
N TRP A 33 5.46 4.19 10.88
CA TRP A 33 4.48 3.53 10.01
C TRP A 33 3.83 2.33 10.71
N MET A 34 4.60 1.50 11.40
CA MET A 34 4.08 0.33 12.16
C MET A 34 3.06 0.75 13.22
N ARG A 35 3.32 1.85 13.94
CA ARG A 35 2.36 2.41 14.90
C ARG A 35 1.11 2.97 14.22
N GLN A 36 1.27 3.73 13.14
CA GLN A 36 0.14 4.31 12.39
C GLN A 36 -0.74 3.25 11.71
N ALA A 37 -0.14 2.13 11.32
CA ALA A 37 -0.84 0.96 10.79
C ALA A 37 -1.44 0.06 11.89
N GLU A 38 -1.32 0.45 13.15
CA GLU A 38 -1.80 -0.29 14.33
C GLU A 38 -1.28 -1.73 14.41
N LEU A 39 -0.05 -1.97 13.93
CA LEU A 39 0.60 -3.27 13.98
C LEU A 39 1.30 -3.51 15.31
N LEU A 40 1.99 -2.50 15.82
CA LEU A 40 2.71 -2.52 17.08
C LEU A 40 2.48 -1.20 17.82
N ASP A 41 2.24 -1.26 19.12
CA ASP A 41 2.10 -0.04 19.96
C ASP A 41 3.47 0.58 20.25
N ASP A 42 4.47 -0.26 20.49
CA ASP A 42 5.88 0.13 20.59
C ASP A 42 6.75 -0.81 19.75
N PRO A 43 7.19 -0.37 18.54
CA PRO A 43 8.05 -1.17 17.69
C PRO A 43 9.46 -1.42 18.25
N GLY A 44 9.86 -0.73 19.33
CA GLY A 44 11.21 -0.78 19.87
C GLY A 44 12.28 -0.23 18.90
N PRO A 45 13.56 -0.52 19.15
CA PRO A 45 14.64 -0.11 18.26
C PRO A 45 14.57 -0.89 16.93
N MET A 46 14.55 -0.14 15.85
CA MET A 46 14.55 -0.68 14.48
C MET A 46 15.91 -0.46 13.83
N ASP A 47 16.34 -1.38 12.99
CA ASP A 47 17.59 -1.31 12.27
C ASP A 47 17.43 -1.18 10.74
N THR A 48 18.52 -0.90 10.06
CA THR A 48 18.56 -0.75 8.59
C THR A 48 18.20 -2.07 7.88
N ARG A 49 18.61 -3.22 8.44
CA ARG A 49 18.29 -4.53 7.88
C ARG A 49 16.79 -4.81 7.89
N GLY A 50 16.12 -4.47 8.97
CA GLY A 50 14.65 -4.55 9.07
C GLY A 50 13.96 -3.65 8.06
N LEU A 51 14.45 -2.41 7.91
CA LEU A 51 13.93 -1.46 6.92
C LEU A 51 14.08 -2.00 5.48
N GLU A 52 15.21 -2.58 5.14
CA GLU A 52 15.44 -3.16 3.81
C GLU A 52 14.50 -4.35 3.54
N ARG A 53 14.26 -5.20 4.53
CA ARG A 53 13.30 -6.32 4.42
C ARG A 53 11.87 -5.81 4.19
N VAL A 54 11.43 -4.80 4.93
CA VAL A 54 10.11 -4.19 4.76
C VAL A 54 9.96 -3.56 3.36
N ARG A 55 10.99 -2.84 2.89
CA ARG A 55 10.99 -2.28 1.54
C ARG A 55 10.95 -3.37 0.47
N ARG A 56 11.69 -4.47 0.63
CA ARG A 56 11.70 -5.60 -0.31
C ARG A 56 10.33 -6.26 -0.40
N LEU A 57 9.70 -6.59 0.74
CA LEU A 57 8.34 -7.11 0.77
C LEU A 57 7.35 -6.13 0.11
N ARG A 58 7.48 -4.84 0.37
CA ARG A 58 6.68 -3.79 -0.28
C ARG A 58 6.73 -3.85 -1.80
N GLU A 59 7.94 -3.94 -2.36
CA GLU A 59 8.11 -4.02 -3.82
C GLU A 59 7.54 -5.33 -4.37
N ALA A 60 7.74 -6.45 -3.67
CA ALA A 60 7.16 -7.73 -4.04
C ALA A 60 5.63 -7.67 -4.11
N ILE A 61 4.99 -7.11 -3.08
CA ILE A 61 3.53 -6.90 -3.06
C ILE A 61 3.08 -6.03 -4.24
N TYR A 62 3.80 -4.94 -4.51
CA TYR A 62 3.46 -4.05 -5.63
C TYR A 62 3.54 -4.76 -6.98
N VAL A 63 4.58 -5.56 -7.21
CA VAL A 63 4.74 -6.39 -8.42
C VAL A 63 3.58 -7.36 -8.57
N LEU A 64 3.26 -8.12 -7.52
CA LEU A 64 2.19 -9.12 -7.56
C LEU A 64 0.83 -8.48 -7.83
N VAL A 65 0.46 -7.44 -7.10
CA VAL A 65 -0.85 -6.78 -7.28
C VAL A 65 -1.02 -6.20 -8.69
N ARG A 66 0.07 -5.77 -9.31
CA ARG A 66 0.06 -5.23 -10.68
C ARG A 66 -0.05 -6.31 -11.76
N ALA A 67 0.44 -7.52 -11.49
CA ALA A 67 0.53 -8.61 -12.45
C ALA A 67 -0.48 -9.74 -12.17
N TRP A 68 -1.30 -9.63 -11.12
CA TRP A 68 -2.23 -10.68 -10.72
C TRP A 68 -3.62 -10.56 -11.40
N PRO A 69 -4.33 -11.65 -11.75
CA PRO A 69 -3.76 -12.99 -11.84
C PRO A 69 -2.67 -13.04 -12.94
N PRO A 70 -1.67 -13.91 -12.77
CA PRO A 70 -0.65 -14.03 -13.81
C PRO A 70 -1.32 -14.47 -15.13
N GLY A 71 -0.90 -13.88 -16.24
CA GLY A 71 -1.29 -14.33 -17.57
C GLY A 71 -0.73 -15.72 -17.89
N ASP A 72 -0.82 -16.14 -19.16
CA ASP A 72 -0.37 -17.45 -19.63
C ASP A 72 1.12 -17.73 -19.39
N ASP A 73 1.92 -16.68 -19.18
CA ASP A 73 3.33 -16.76 -18.78
C ASP A 73 3.59 -16.03 -17.47
N PRO A 74 3.54 -16.71 -16.31
CA PRO A 74 3.90 -16.15 -15.01
C PRO A 74 5.42 -15.98 -14.84
N SER A 75 6.23 -16.20 -15.87
CA SER A 75 7.70 -16.08 -15.82
C SER A 75 8.20 -14.66 -16.00
N GLY A 76 7.33 -13.67 -16.14
CA GLY A 76 7.68 -12.26 -16.25
C GLY A 76 8.70 -11.85 -15.19
N ALA A 77 9.72 -11.09 -15.60
CA ALA A 77 10.85 -10.73 -14.77
C ALA A 77 10.40 -10.19 -13.39
N GLY A 78 10.80 -10.88 -12.33
CA GLY A 78 10.51 -10.53 -10.95
C GLY A 78 9.20 -11.06 -10.37
N PHE A 79 8.29 -11.66 -11.15
CA PHE A 79 7.03 -12.19 -10.60
C PHE A 79 7.26 -13.39 -9.67
N ARG A 80 8.08 -14.36 -10.10
CA ARG A 80 8.39 -15.55 -9.27
C ARG A 80 9.12 -15.18 -8.00
N ASP A 81 10.09 -14.26 -8.09
CA ASP A 81 10.82 -13.77 -6.92
C ASP A 81 9.91 -13.02 -5.95
N ALA A 82 9.00 -12.19 -6.48
CA ALA A 82 8.01 -11.51 -5.68
C ALA A 82 7.04 -12.47 -4.99
N LEU A 83 6.62 -13.53 -5.69
CA LEU A 83 5.76 -14.56 -5.13
C LEU A 83 6.46 -15.35 -4.02
N ALA A 84 7.73 -15.70 -4.22
CA ALA A 84 8.56 -16.36 -3.20
C ALA A 84 8.73 -15.46 -1.96
N GLU A 85 9.09 -14.18 -2.15
CA GLU A 85 9.26 -13.21 -1.05
C GLU A 85 7.98 -13.07 -0.21
N VAL A 86 6.79 -12.95 -0.84
CA VAL A 86 5.53 -12.84 -0.13
C VAL A 86 5.18 -14.14 0.59
N ASN A 87 5.36 -15.30 -0.05
CA ASN A 87 5.07 -16.59 0.57
C ASN A 87 6.00 -16.89 1.75
N ASP A 88 7.28 -16.55 1.65
CA ASP A 88 8.25 -16.75 2.73
C ASP A 88 7.95 -15.81 3.91
N ALA A 89 7.63 -14.55 3.63
CA ALA A 89 7.21 -13.62 4.66
C ALA A 89 5.88 -14.04 5.33
N ALA A 90 4.95 -14.64 4.61
CA ALA A 90 3.68 -15.10 5.17
C ALA A 90 3.82 -16.27 6.18
N ARG A 91 4.97 -16.96 6.19
CA ARG A 91 5.29 -17.99 7.20
C ARG A 91 5.77 -17.42 8.53
N LEU A 92 6.18 -16.16 8.56
CA LEU A 92 6.66 -15.49 9.76
C LEU A 92 5.55 -15.37 10.83
N PRO A 93 5.88 -15.21 12.11
CA PRO A 93 4.89 -15.02 13.17
C PRO A 93 4.02 -13.79 12.96
N LEU A 94 2.97 -13.65 13.75
CA LEU A 94 2.09 -12.47 13.78
C LEU A 94 2.34 -11.65 15.05
N PRO A 95 2.05 -10.34 15.04
CA PRO A 95 2.02 -9.53 16.25
C PRO A 95 1.13 -10.17 17.32
N ARG A 96 1.61 -10.18 18.55
CA ARG A 96 0.85 -10.67 19.70
C ARG A 96 -0.10 -9.60 20.17
N HIS A 97 -1.36 -9.98 20.31
CA HIS A 97 -2.41 -9.13 20.84
C HIS A 97 -2.77 -9.62 22.26
N GLN A 98 -2.79 -8.70 23.22
CA GLN A 98 -3.11 -8.99 24.58
C GLN A 98 -4.09 -7.94 25.14
N LEU A 99 -5.13 -8.40 25.81
CA LEU A 99 -6.03 -7.52 26.56
C LEU A 99 -5.64 -7.57 28.04
N ASP A 100 -5.62 -6.42 28.69
CA ASP A 100 -5.53 -6.32 30.15
C ASP A 100 -6.93 -6.35 30.81
N VAL A 101 -6.95 -6.34 32.12
CA VAL A 101 -8.20 -6.36 32.93
C VAL A 101 -9.11 -5.15 32.73
N SER A 102 -8.58 -4.06 32.17
CA SER A 102 -9.35 -2.86 31.82
C SER A 102 -9.90 -2.89 30.38
N GLY A 103 -9.60 -3.95 29.62
CA GLY A 103 -9.98 -4.07 28.21
C GLY A 103 -9.04 -3.34 27.25
N ARG A 104 -7.89 -2.84 27.72
CA ARG A 104 -6.89 -2.20 26.86
C ARG A 104 -6.15 -3.25 26.03
N LEU A 105 -6.15 -3.06 24.71
CA LEU A 105 -5.39 -3.88 23.79
C LEU A 105 -3.93 -3.41 23.73
N THR A 106 -3.00 -4.37 23.83
CA THR A 106 -1.57 -4.18 23.59
C THR A 106 -1.11 -5.05 22.42
N ARG A 107 -0.34 -4.46 21.51
CA ARG A 107 0.21 -5.12 20.31
C ARG A 107 1.74 -5.12 20.41
N THR A 108 2.32 -6.32 20.50
CA THR A 108 3.77 -6.51 20.68
C THR A 108 4.34 -7.41 19.60
N GLY A 109 5.61 -7.18 19.25
CA GLY A 109 6.35 -7.94 18.26
C GLY A 109 7.52 -7.14 17.72
N GLY A 110 8.08 -7.59 16.62
CA GLY A 110 9.16 -6.93 15.91
C GLY A 110 8.91 -6.92 14.40
N VAL A 111 9.99 -6.79 13.64
CA VAL A 111 9.94 -6.72 12.17
C VAL A 111 9.37 -8.00 11.57
N ASP A 112 9.70 -9.17 12.11
CA ASP A 112 9.22 -10.46 11.59
C ASP A 112 7.70 -10.57 11.69
N GLU A 113 7.14 -10.21 12.82
CA GLU A 113 5.69 -10.24 13.04
C GLU A 113 4.94 -9.27 12.12
N VAL A 114 5.53 -8.10 11.88
CA VAL A 114 4.97 -7.11 10.94
C VAL A 114 5.03 -7.63 9.50
N LEU A 115 6.16 -8.21 9.08
CA LEU A 115 6.29 -8.83 7.75
C LEU A 115 5.27 -9.96 7.56
N GLY A 116 5.10 -10.82 8.58
CA GLY A 116 4.12 -11.89 8.58
C GLY A 116 2.68 -11.39 8.42
N ALA A 117 2.32 -10.34 9.15
CA ALA A 117 0.99 -9.74 9.08
C ALA A 117 0.70 -9.12 7.71
N VAL A 118 1.63 -8.34 7.19
CA VAL A 118 1.50 -7.66 5.88
C VAL A 118 1.46 -8.67 4.74
N ALA A 119 2.31 -9.71 4.78
CA ALA A 119 2.36 -10.74 3.75
C ALA A 119 1.08 -11.58 3.72
N ARG A 120 0.53 -11.97 4.90
CA ARG A 120 -0.75 -12.68 4.95
C ARG A 120 -1.91 -11.84 4.45
N ASP A 121 -1.93 -10.54 4.74
CA ASP A 121 -2.92 -9.62 4.17
C ASP A 121 -2.81 -9.54 2.64
N ALA A 122 -1.60 -9.62 2.08
CA ALA A 122 -1.39 -9.67 0.64
C ALA A 122 -1.88 -10.98 0.03
N VAL A 123 -1.57 -12.13 0.65
CA VAL A 123 -2.05 -13.46 0.22
C VAL A 123 -3.58 -13.51 0.25
N ASP A 124 -4.20 -13.03 1.34
CA ASP A 124 -5.66 -12.99 1.47
C ASP A 124 -6.29 -12.09 0.40
N LEU A 125 -5.73 -10.91 0.15
CA LEU A 125 -6.21 -10.02 -0.92
C LEU A 125 -6.16 -10.70 -2.28
N LEU A 126 -4.99 -11.25 -2.66
CA LEU A 126 -4.76 -11.83 -3.99
C LEU A 126 -5.63 -13.08 -4.25
N SER A 127 -5.97 -13.85 -3.21
CA SER A 127 -6.81 -15.04 -3.30
C SER A 127 -8.31 -14.77 -3.16
N SER A 128 -8.71 -13.54 -2.80
CA SER A 128 -10.10 -13.21 -2.53
C SER A 128 -10.81 -12.54 -3.71
N ALA A 129 -12.15 -12.62 -3.73
CA ALA A 129 -12.98 -11.86 -4.67
C ALA A 129 -12.79 -10.33 -4.53
N GLN A 130 -12.25 -9.87 -3.41
CA GLN A 130 -11.97 -8.45 -3.17
C GLN A 130 -10.87 -7.92 -4.10
N PHE A 131 -9.98 -8.80 -4.60
CA PHE A 131 -8.96 -8.42 -5.55
C PHE A 131 -9.55 -7.79 -6.83
N GLY A 132 -10.68 -8.29 -7.34
CA GLY A 132 -11.38 -7.72 -8.49
C GLY A 132 -11.83 -6.25 -8.31
N LYS A 133 -11.81 -5.74 -7.06
CA LYS A 133 -12.10 -4.34 -6.74
C LYS A 133 -10.82 -3.50 -6.54
N THR A 134 -9.65 -4.10 -6.71
CA THR A 134 -8.37 -3.40 -6.57
C THR A 134 -8.12 -2.54 -7.81
N LYS A 135 -7.78 -1.28 -7.59
CA LYS A 135 -7.55 -0.28 -8.64
C LYS A 135 -6.24 0.47 -8.41
N GLU A 136 -5.63 0.91 -9.50
CA GLU A 136 -4.62 1.95 -9.46
C GLU A 136 -5.27 3.32 -9.57
N CYS A 137 -4.69 4.32 -8.90
CA CYS A 137 -5.16 5.69 -8.96
C CYS A 137 -5.18 6.22 -10.40
N ALA A 138 -6.29 6.84 -10.82
CA ALA A 138 -6.45 7.39 -12.16
C ALA A 138 -5.58 8.65 -12.44
N ASN A 139 -4.82 9.15 -11.47
CA ASN A 139 -3.79 10.15 -11.73
C ASN A 139 -2.57 9.46 -12.37
N PRO A 140 -2.17 9.81 -13.61
CA PRO A 140 -1.12 9.11 -14.35
C PRO A 140 0.24 9.08 -13.63
N ASP A 141 0.53 10.09 -12.81
CA ASP A 141 1.76 10.13 -12.02
C ASP A 141 1.66 9.35 -10.72
N CYS A 142 0.45 9.08 -10.24
CA CYS A 142 0.22 8.38 -8.98
C CYS A 142 0.22 6.88 -9.22
N THR A 143 0.98 6.15 -8.40
CA THR A 143 1.10 4.70 -8.48
C THR A 143 0.50 3.99 -7.27
N ARG A 144 -0.34 4.68 -6.49
CA ARG A 144 -1.03 4.08 -5.34
C ARG A 144 -2.12 3.12 -5.78
N LEU A 145 -2.12 1.97 -5.16
CA LEU A 145 -3.14 0.94 -5.29
C LEU A 145 -4.16 1.06 -4.14
N PHE A 146 -5.41 0.73 -4.39
CA PHE A 146 -6.46 0.73 -3.36
C PHE A 146 -7.59 -0.22 -3.74
N VAL A 147 -8.33 -0.71 -2.75
CA VAL A 147 -9.56 -1.46 -2.96
C VAL A 147 -10.73 -0.47 -3.02
N ASP A 148 -11.53 -0.56 -4.05
CA ASP A 148 -12.73 0.26 -4.20
C ASP A 148 -13.90 -0.37 -3.43
N VAL A 149 -14.09 0.09 -2.21
CA VAL A 149 -15.22 -0.30 -1.33
C VAL A 149 -16.39 0.67 -1.42
N SER A 150 -16.39 1.59 -2.39
CA SER A 150 -17.53 2.50 -2.58
C SER A 150 -18.76 1.74 -3.08
N ARG A 151 -19.96 2.21 -2.69
CA ARG A 151 -21.23 1.57 -3.05
C ARG A 151 -21.40 1.40 -4.57
N SER A 152 -20.96 2.37 -5.35
CA SER A 152 -21.07 2.36 -6.81
C SER A 152 -19.89 1.71 -7.53
N GLY A 153 -18.81 1.34 -6.83
CA GLY A 153 -17.57 0.86 -7.45
C GLY A 153 -16.90 1.90 -8.36
N ALA A 154 -17.21 3.19 -8.20
CA ALA A 154 -16.80 4.26 -9.12
C ALA A 154 -15.61 5.09 -8.61
N ARG A 155 -14.97 4.70 -7.49
CA ARG A 155 -13.80 5.40 -6.97
C ARG A 155 -12.65 5.34 -7.98
N ARG A 156 -12.16 6.51 -8.37
CA ARG A 156 -11.07 6.67 -9.36
C ARG A 156 -9.75 7.09 -8.73
N TRP A 157 -9.77 7.67 -7.53
CA TRP A 157 -8.62 8.29 -6.88
C TRP A 157 -8.27 7.58 -5.58
N CYS A 158 -6.98 7.42 -5.31
CA CYS A 158 -6.49 6.83 -4.06
C CYS A 158 -6.92 7.62 -2.81
N GLY A 159 -7.17 8.92 -2.95
CA GLY A 159 -7.69 9.80 -1.92
C GLY A 159 -8.14 11.13 -2.50
N MET A 160 -9.10 11.79 -1.82
CA MET A 160 -9.58 13.11 -2.24
C MET A 160 -8.58 14.20 -1.92
N ALA A 161 -7.89 14.12 -0.77
CA ALA A 161 -6.97 15.16 -0.32
C ALA A 161 -5.81 15.43 -1.29
N GLU A 162 -5.29 14.41 -1.94
CA GLU A 162 -4.18 14.54 -2.88
C GLU A 162 -4.67 14.50 -4.33
N CYS A 163 -4.98 13.31 -4.83
CA CYS A 163 -5.27 13.12 -6.25
C CYS A 163 -6.63 13.65 -6.69
N GLY A 164 -7.66 13.49 -5.87
CA GLY A 164 -9.01 13.97 -6.18
C GLY A 164 -9.08 15.49 -6.30
N ASN A 165 -8.51 16.22 -5.35
CA ASN A 165 -8.52 17.68 -5.34
C ASN A 165 -7.61 18.26 -6.44
N LYS A 166 -6.43 17.66 -6.69
CA LYS A 166 -5.58 18.05 -7.83
C LYS A 166 -6.32 17.94 -9.15
N HIS A 167 -7.05 16.84 -9.37
CA HIS A 167 -7.84 16.66 -10.58
C HIS A 167 -8.99 17.68 -10.69
N LYS A 168 -9.75 17.93 -9.61
CA LYS A 168 -10.79 18.94 -9.59
C LYS A 168 -10.26 20.33 -9.94
N ALA A 169 -9.15 20.73 -9.33
CA ALA A 169 -8.50 22.01 -9.61
C ALA A 169 -8.00 22.13 -11.06
N ALA A 170 -7.41 21.07 -11.61
CA ALA A 170 -6.99 21.03 -13.01
C ALA A 170 -8.17 21.15 -13.99
N SER A 171 -9.25 20.40 -13.73
CA SER A 171 -10.47 20.44 -14.53
C SER A 171 -11.18 21.80 -14.48
N TYR A 172 -11.18 22.45 -13.31
CA TYR A 172 -11.71 23.81 -13.15
C TYR A 172 -10.90 24.82 -13.98
N ARG A 173 -9.55 24.79 -13.88
CA ARG A 173 -8.69 25.68 -14.66
C ARG A 173 -8.86 25.49 -16.16
N LYS A 174 -9.00 24.23 -16.63
CA LYS A 174 -9.23 23.94 -18.05
C LYS A 174 -10.55 24.53 -18.55
N ARG A 175 -11.65 24.36 -17.79
CA ARG A 175 -12.97 24.95 -18.15
C ARG A 175 -12.91 26.47 -18.21
N LYS A 176 -12.31 27.12 -17.20
CA LYS A 176 -12.18 28.58 -17.17
C LYS A 176 -11.41 29.10 -18.37
N LYS A 177 -10.30 28.44 -18.76
CA LYS A 177 -9.52 28.82 -19.93
C LYS A 177 -10.31 28.68 -21.25
N GLN A 178 -11.13 27.65 -21.38
CA GLN A 178 -11.99 27.45 -22.54
C GLN A 178 -13.09 28.51 -22.65
N GLN A 179 -13.70 28.93 -21.54
CA GLN A 179 -14.70 29.98 -21.52
C GLN A 179 -14.11 31.33 -21.95
N THR A 180 -12.92 31.68 -21.45
CA THR A 180 -12.24 32.94 -21.84
C THR A 180 -11.90 33.01 -23.33
N VAL A 181 -11.58 31.85 -23.96
CA VAL A 181 -11.27 31.80 -25.41
C VAL A 181 -12.55 31.92 -26.28
N MET A 182 -13.73 31.57 -25.75
CA MET A 182 -15.00 31.69 -26.50
C MET A 182 -15.63 33.09 -26.39
N GLU A 183 -15.16 33.93 -25.45
CA GLU A 183 -15.67 35.30 -25.23
C GLU A 183 -14.78 36.37 -25.93
N THR A 184 -13.72 35.96 -26.66
CA THR A 184 -12.81 36.80 -27.43
C THR A 184 -12.96 36.57 -28.91
#